data_9b79867ee4b8ff1d206b3ff613ece0d1
#
_entry.id   9b79867ee4b8ff1d206b3ff613ece0d1
#
_cell.length_a   1.000
_cell.length_b   1.000
_cell.length_c   1.000
_cell.angle_alpha   90.00
_cell.angle_beta   90.00
_cell.angle_gamma   90.00
#
_symmetry.space_group_name_H-M   'P 1'
#
loop_
_entity.id
_entity.type
_entity.pdbx_description
1 polymer ?
#
loop_
_entity_poly.entity_id
_entity_poly.type
_entity_poly.pdbx_seq_one_letter_code
_entity_poly.pdbx_strand_id
1 'polypeptide(L)'
;MNKFLFLLSVLFLISCSVAPRYSSGSSKSNGNESSPRYSSAGAKKKPTNSNLSTSNVKDHKLEGISSWYGPNFHGKLTANGEIYDELGVTAAHKTLPLGTTVKVINLDNGRSIILRINDRGPYVGDRVLDCSKGAAIKLGFKDLGTANVKIEILEWGDGVYMHRKTNVK
;
A
#
# COMPACT_ATOMS: atom_id res chain seq x y z
N MET A 1 54.95 -26.77 -17.91
CA MET A 1 55.78 -26.38 -16.74
C MET A 1 55.59 -24.92 -16.52
N ASN A 2 54.83 -24.54 -15.49
CA ASN A 2 55.08 -23.45 -14.54
C ASN A 2 53.82 -23.27 -13.67
N LYS A 3 53.98 -23.73 -12.45
CA LYS A 3 53.05 -23.55 -11.35
C LYS A 3 53.29 -22.16 -10.79
N PHE A 4 52.26 -21.29 -10.79
CA PHE A 4 52.23 -20.11 -9.93
C PHE A 4 51.16 -20.27 -8.87
N LEU A 5 51.66 -20.53 -7.68
CA LEU A 5 50.93 -20.63 -6.42
C LEU A 5 50.79 -19.20 -5.90
N PHE A 6 49.56 -18.63 -5.93
CA PHE A 6 49.25 -17.36 -5.22
C PHE A 6 48.54 -17.67 -3.91
N LEU A 7 49.31 -17.55 -2.85
CA LEU A 7 48.87 -17.57 -1.48
C LEU A 7 48.28 -16.17 -1.18
N LEU A 8 46.94 -16.05 -1.06
CA LEU A 8 46.31 -14.80 -0.63
C LEU A 8 45.89 -14.92 0.84
N SER A 9 46.68 -14.25 1.69
CA SER A 9 46.44 -14.06 3.12
C SER A 9 45.15 -13.27 3.39
N VAL A 10 44.18 -13.88 4.04
CA VAL A 10 42.95 -13.21 4.50
C VAL A 10 43.23 -12.57 5.86
N LEU A 11 43.35 -11.27 5.88
CA LEU A 11 43.46 -10.46 7.11
C LEU A 11 42.06 -10.17 7.64
N PHE A 12 41.66 -10.85 8.72
CA PHE A 12 40.43 -10.55 9.47
C PHE A 12 40.68 -9.32 10.34
N LEU A 13 40.10 -8.18 9.96
CA LEU A 13 39.98 -7.02 10.84
C LEU A 13 38.66 -7.12 11.62
N ILE A 14 38.77 -7.49 12.87
CA ILE A 14 37.65 -7.41 13.86
C ILE A 14 37.51 -5.94 14.25
N SER A 15 36.50 -5.26 13.70
CA SER A 15 36.10 -3.94 14.13
C SER A 15 35.06 -4.05 15.25
N CYS A 16 35.52 -3.83 16.47
CA CYS A 16 34.67 -3.75 17.66
C CYS A 16 34.01 -2.35 17.68
N SER A 17 32.72 -2.27 17.32
CA SER A 17 31.93 -1.05 17.41
C SER A 17 31.27 -0.95 18.79
N VAL A 18 31.77 -0.03 19.60
CA VAL A 18 31.22 0.34 20.92
C VAL A 18 29.98 1.20 20.73
N ALA A 19 28.81 0.72 21.18
CA ALA A 19 27.60 1.49 21.20
C ALA A 19 27.60 2.54 22.34
N PRO A 20 27.17 3.79 22.11
CA PRO A 20 27.05 4.75 23.19
C PRO A 20 25.84 4.44 24.09
N ARG A 21 26.11 4.32 25.39
CA ARG A 21 25.06 4.22 26.42
C ARG A 21 24.42 5.60 26.60
N TYR A 22 23.14 5.69 26.27
CA TYR A 22 22.32 6.86 26.62
C TYR A 22 21.95 6.78 28.11
N SER A 23 22.46 7.76 28.88
CA SER A 23 22.15 7.95 30.30
C SER A 23 20.81 8.68 30.41
N SER A 24 19.81 8.08 31.09
CA SER A 24 18.55 8.72 31.43
C SER A 24 18.76 9.69 32.60
N GLY A 25 18.77 10.98 32.29
CA GLY A 25 18.69 12.07 33.27
C GLY A 25 17.24 12.32 33.68
N SER A 26 16.93 12.01 34.94
CA SER A 26 15.66 12.37 35.58
C SER A 26 15.68 13.88 35.89
N SER A 27 14.81 14.67 35.30
CA SER A 27 14.50 16.02 35.73
C SER A 27 13.01 16.16 35.97
N LYS A 28 12.67 16.30 37.27
CA LYS A 28 11.36 16.74 37.72
C LYS A 28 11.22 18.23 37.44
N SER A 29 10.23 18.64 36.65
CA SER A 29 9.72 20.00 36.68
C SER A 29 8.19 19.97 36.71
N ASN A 30 7.64 20.50 37.81
CA ASN A 30 6.25 20.87 37.94
C ASN A 30 5.94 22.02 36.97
N GLY A 31 4.99 21.82 36.10
CA GLY A 31 4.45 22.84 35.21
C GLY A 31 3.01 22.48 34.88
N ASN A 32 2.10 23.20 35.51
CA ASN A 32 0.66 23.12 35.34
C ASN A 32 0.33 23.84 34.02
N GLU A 33 0.06 23.09 32.95
CA GLU A 33 -0.48 23.64 31.71
C GLU A 33 -1.67 22.84 31.24
N SER A 34 -2.81 23.53 31.20
CA SER A 34 -4.11 23.07 30.79
C SER A 34 -4.14 22.71 29.31
N SER A 35 -4.11 21.44 29.00
CA SER A 35 -4.37 20.90 27.68
C SER A 35 -5.87 20.98 27.34
N PRO A 36 -6.26 21.46 26.16
CA PRO A 36 -7.66 21.40 25.76
C PRO A 36 -8.07 19.95 25.52
N ARG A 37 -9.07 19.49 26.25
CA ARG A 37 -9.69 18.18 26.07
C ARG A 37 -10.33 18.13 24.69
N TYR A 38 -9.73 17.44 23.74
CA TYR A 38 -10.37 17.00 22.52
C TYR A 38 -11.37 15.89 22.89
N SER A 39 -12.64 16.23 22.87
CA SER A 39 -13.71 15.25 23.07
C SER A 39 -13.80 14.37 21.84
N SER A 40 -13.24 13.18 21.93
CA SER A 40 -13.46 12.12 20.96
C SER A 40 -14.90 11.62 21.10
N ALA A 41 -15.83 12.19 20.34
CA ALA A 41 -17.13 11.60 20.10
C ALA A 41 -16.90 10.33 19.26
N GLY A 42 -16.67 9.21 19.92
CA GLY A 42 -16.54 7.90 19.34
C GLY A 42 -17.88 7.40 18.80
N ALA A 43 -18.15 7.64 17.55
CA ALA A 43 -19.12 6.83 16.84
C ALA A 43 -18.48 5.48 16.54
N LYS A 44 -18.62 4.54 17.49
CA LYS A 44 -18.42 3.11 17.24
C LYS A 44 -19.50 2.65 16.24
N LYS A 45 -19.22 2.73 14.95
CA LYS A 45 -19.97 1.98 13.96
C LYS A 45 -19.62 0.50 14.19
N LYS A 46 -20.53 -0.22 14.83
CA LYS A 46 -20.53 -1.68 14.93
C LYS A 46 -20.42 -2.23 13.50
N PRO A 47 -19.53 -3.19 13.19
CA PRO A 47 -19.54 -3.83 11.89
C PRO A 47 -20.87 -4.55 11.77
N THR A 48 -21.76 -4.02 10.95
CA THR A 48 -22.93 -4.76 10.49
C THR A 48 -22.41 -5.86 9.60
N ASN A 49 -22.50 -7.08 10.11
CA ASN A 49 -22.31 -8.32 9.38
C ASN A 49 -23.43 -8.42 8.33
N SER A 50 -23.32 -7.63 7.26
CA SER A 50 -24.18 -7.76 6.10
C SER A 50 -23.73 -8.99 5.36
N ASN A 51 -24.59 -10.00 5.27
CA ASN A 51 -24.43 -11.18 4.44
C ASN A 51 -23.96 -10.74 3.05
N LEU A 52 -22.65 -10.88 2.81
CA LEU A 52 -22.01 -10.57 1.55
C LEU A 52 -22.58 -11.58 0.54
N SER A 53 -23.51 -11.14 -0.30
CA SER A 53 -24.11 -11.99 -1.32
C SER A 53 -22.98 -12.49 -2.23
N THR A 54 -22.74 -13.80 -2.19
CA THR A 54 -21.75 -14.52 -3.00
C THR A 54 -21.91 -14.31 -4.51
N SER A 55 -23.07 -13.79 -4.93
CA SER A 55 -23.37 -13.41 -6.32
C SER A 55 -22.48 -12.29 -6.84
N ASN A 56 -22.11 -11.29 -6.01
CA ASN A 56 -21.34 -10.13 -6.46
C ASN A 56 -19.86 -10.44 -6.73
N VAL A 57 -19.31 -11.52 -6.17
CA VAL A 57 -17.88 -11.87 -6.34
C VAL A 57 -17.61 -12.46 -7.73
N LYS A 58 -18.59 -13.18 -8.32
CA LYS A 58 -18.41 -13.90 -9.60
C LYS A 58 -18.24 -12.97 -10.80
N ASP A 59 -18.67 -11.72 -10.70
CA ASP A 59 -18.64 -10.75 -11.80
C ASP A 59 -17.31 -10.01 -11.91
N HIS A 60 -16.35 -10.29 -11.01
CA HIS A 60 -15.08 -9.62 -10.96
C HIS A 60 -13.91 -10.58 -11.20
N LYS A 61 -12.98 -10.18 -12.06
CA LYS A 61 -11.73 -10.91 -12.26
C LYS A 61 -10.76 -10.60 -11.13
N LEU A 62 -10.60 -11.53 -10.21
CA LEU A 62 -9.85 -11.36 -8.96
C LEU A 62 -8.46 -12.01 -8.95
N GLU A 63 -8.05 -12.59 -10.09
CA GLU A 63 -6.72 -13.20 -10.23
C GLU A 63 -6.18 -12.93 -11.63
N GLY A 64 -4.89 -12.67 -11.75
CA GLY A 64 -4.19 -12.42 -13.00
C GLY A 64 -3.00 -11.49 -12.84
N ILE A 65 -2.59 -10.87 -13.95
CA ILE A 65 -1.42 -9.99 -14.00
C ILE A 65 -1.77 -8.61 -13.43
N SER A 66 -0.95 -8.12 -12.51
CA SER A 66 -0.91 -6.75 -12.04
C SER A 66 0.28 -6.00 -12.62
N SER A 67 0.13 -4.71 -12.89
CA SER A 67 1.22 -3.78 -13.12
C SER A 67 1.14 -2.61 -12.14
N TRP A 68 1.90 -1.53 -12.36
CA TRP A 68 1.82 -0.33 -11.56
C TRP A 68 1.89 0.91 -12.45
N TYR A 69 1.32 2.02 -11.96
CA TYR A 69 1.29 3.29 -12.66
C TYR A 69 2.69 3.89 -12.83
N GLY A 70 3.01 4.33 -14.05
CA GLY A 70 4.25 5.03 -14.34
C GLY A 70 4.33 6.42 -13.67
N PRO A 71 5.49 7.10 -13.79
CA PRO A 71 5.80 8.33 -13.04
C PRO A 71 4.92 9.54 -13.41
N ASN A 72 4.24 9.50 -14.58
CA ASN A 72 3.50 10.65 -15.11
C ASN A 72 2.07 10.80 -14.56
N PHE A 73 1.66 9.99 -13.58
CA PHE A 73 0.32 10.01 -13.02
C PHE A 73 0.24 10.73 -11.66
N HIS A 74 1.35 10.93 -10.97
CA HIS A 74 1.37 11.64 -9.69
C HIS A 74 0.73 13.02 -9.80
N GLY A 75 -0.14 13.36 -8.84
CA GLY A 75 -0.86 14.63 -8.82
C GLY A 75 -2.12 14.70 -9.71
N LYS A 76 -2.39 13.71 -10.57
CA LYS A 76 -3.60 13.65 -11.39
C LYS A 76 -4.79 13.12 -10.58
N LEU A 77 -6.00 13.43 -11.04
CA LEU A 77 -7.22 12.91 -10.44
C LEU A 77 -7.40 11.43 -10.82
N THR A 78 -7.77 10.63 -9.84
CA THR A 78 -8.25 9.26 -10.00
C THR A 78 -9.74 9.23 -10.31
N ALA A 79 -10.28 8.08 -10.68
CA ALA A 79 -11.69 7.93 -11.03
C ALA A 79 -12.64 8.29 -9.88
N ASN A 80 -12.25 8.12 -8.62
CA ASN A 80 -13.08 8.54 -7.48
C ASN A 80 -12.91 10.02 -7.11
N GLY A 81 -12.06 10.79 -7.82
CA GLY A 81 -11.83 12.21 -7.58
C GLY A 81 -10.72 12.54 -6.58
N GLU A 82 -9.99 11.56 -6.09
CA GLU A 82 -8.78 11.77 -5.26
C GLU A 82 -7.61 12.22 -6.13
N ILE A 83 -6.63 12.90 -5.52
CA ILE A 83 -5.34 13.14 -6.15
C ILE A 83 -4.50 11.85 -6.01
N TYR A 84 -4.01 11.33 -7.13
CA TYR A 84 -3.15 10.17 -7.12
C TYR A 84 -1.81 10.48 -6.45
N ASP A 85 -1.50 9.69 -5.42
CA ASP A 85 -0.19 9.67 -4.77
C ASP A 85 0.57 8.41 -5.20
N GLU A 86 1.70 8.58 -5.88
CA GLU A 86 2.51 7.45 -6.35
C GLU A 86 3.06 6.58 -5.20
N LEU A 87 3.29 7.17 -4.01
CA LEU A 87 3.78 6.46 -2.82
C LEU A 87 2.64 5.93 -1.93
N GLY A 88 1.41 6.33 -2.20
CA GLY A 88 0.21 5.82 -1.54
C GLY A 88 0.04 4.31 -1.75
N VAL A 89 -0.95 3.73 -1.07
CA VAL A 89 -1.28 2.30 -1.18
C VAL A 89 -2.69 2.16 -1.74
N THR A 90 -2.81 2.36 -3.06
CA THR A 90 -4.06 2.33 -3.82
C THR A 90 -3.89 1.55 -5.12
N ALA A 91 -4.99 1.24 -5.79
CA ALA A 91 -4.96 0.60 -7.10
C ALA A 91 -6.20 0.94 -7.95
N ALA A 92 -6.09 0.67 -9.26
CA ALA A 92 -7.19 0.64 -10.20
C ALA A 92 -7.66 -0.79 -10.46
N HIS A 93 -8.98 -0.96 -10.55
CA HIS A 93 -9.62 -2.19 -10.98
C HIS A 93 -10.78 -1.87 -11.94
N LYS A 94 -11.02 -2.76 -12.93
CA LYS A 94 -12.02 -2.51 -14.00
C LYS A 94 -13.43 -2.37 -13.45
N THR A 95 -13.84 -3.26 -12.55
CA THR A 95 -15.25 -3.45 -12.17
C THR A 95 -15.53 -3.37 -10.67
N LEU A 96 -14.54 -3.57 -9.79
CA LEU A 96 -14.77 -3.44 -8.34
C LEU A 96 -15.30 -2.04 -7.99
N PRO A 97 -16.30 -1.90 -7.12
CA PRO A 97 -16.78 -0.60 -6.66
C PRO A 97 -15.64 0.26 -6.13
N LEU A 98 -15.65 1.57 -6.42
CA LEU A 98 -14.69 2.51 -5.84
C LEU A 98 -14.85 2.53 -4.32
N GLY A 99 -13.74 2.65 -3.60
CA GLY A 99 -13.73 2.54 -2.15
C GLY A 99 -13.55 1.11 -1.61
N THR A 100 -13.66 0.08 -2.48
CA THR A 100 -13.45 -1.32 -2.05
C THR A 100 -12.06 -1.50 -1.47
N THR A 101 -11.99 -2.10 -0.27
CA THR A 101 -10.75 -2.49 0.39
C THR A 101 -10.45 -3.94 0.08
N VAL A 102 -9.26 -4.20 -0.43
CA VAL A 102 -8.83 -5.54 -0.85
C VAL A 102 -7.47 -5.90 -0.25
N LYS A 103 -7.26 -7.19 -0.03
CA LYS A 103 -5.92 -7.76 0.18
C LYS A 103 -5.43 -8.27 -1.15
N VAL A 104 -4.27 -7.77 -1.57
CA VAL A 104 -3.57 -8.23 -2.78
C VAL A 104 -2.41 -9.10 -2.36
N ILE A 105 -2.33 -10.28 -2.97
CA ILE A 105 -1.27 -11.27 -2.73
C ILE A 105 -0.50 -11.40 -4.03
N ASN A 106 0.80 -11.15 -3.99
CA ASN A 106 1.71 -11.46 -5.09
C ASN A 106 2.04 -12.96 -5.04
N LEU A 107 1.56 -13.71 -6.02
CA LEU A 107 1.70 -15.16 -6.09
C LEU A 107 3.14 -15.60 -6.42
N ASP A 108 3.94 -14.72 -7.00
CA ASP A 108 5.32 -15.02 -7.39
C ASP A 108 6.28 -15.02 -6.19
N ASN A 109 5.95 -14.28 -5.09
CA ASN A 109 6.83 -14.15 -3.92
C ASN A 109 6.12 -14.27 -2.56
N GLY A 110 4.79 -14.46 -2.53
CA GLY A 110 3.97 -14.61 -1.33
C GLY A 110 3.72 -13.34 -0.53
N ARG A 111 4.26 -12.16 -0.93
CA ARG A 111 4.00 -10.90 -0.23
C ARG A 111 2.55 -10.46 -0.41
N SER A 112 2.00 -9.84 0.61
CA SER A 112 0.64 -9.30 0.52
C SER A 112 0.52 -7.94 1.22
N ILE A 113 -0.42 -7.13 0.72
CA ILE A 113 -0.78 -5.84 1.32
C ILE A 113 -2.29 -5.63 1.25
N ILE A 114 -2.80 -4.77 2.13
CA ILE A 114 -4.16 -4.26 2.04
C ILE A 114 -4.09 -2.90 1.35
N LEU A 115 -4.94 -2.71 0.33
CA LEU A 115 -5.05 -1.45 -0.41
C LEU A 115 -6.51 -1.15 -0.75
N ARG A 116 -6.76 0.09 -1.20
CA ARG A 116 -8.08 0.55 -1.60
C ARG A 116 -8.14 0.77 -3.12
N ILE A 117 -9.25 0.38 -3.70
CA ILE A 117 -9.57 0.65 -5.11
C ILE A 117 -10.13 2.07 -5.21
N ASN A 118 -9.38 2.97 -5.84
CA ASN A 118 -9.78 4.36 -6.02
C ASN A 118 -9.78 4.81 -7.48
N ASP A 119 -9.40 3.92 -8.40
CA ASP A 119 -9.31 4.28 -9.81
C ASP A 119 -9.87 3.18 -10.73
N ARG A 120 -10.01 3.50 -12.02
CA ARG A 120 -10.49 2.62 -13.08
C ARG A 120 -9.35 2.23 -14.03
N GLY A 121 -9.34 0.98 -14.42
CA GLY A 121 -8.33 0.30 -15.23
C GLY A 121 -8.01 -1.07 -14.65
N PRO A 122 -7.01 -1.76 -15.19
CA PRO A 122 -6.22 -1.45 -16.39
C PRO A 122 -7.01 -1.56 -17.70
N TYR A 123 -6.67 -0.73 -18.70
CA TYR A 123 -7.28 -0.79 -20.04
C TYR A 123 -6.34 -1.38 -21.08
N VAL A 124 -5.17 -1.86 -20.68
CA VAL A 124 -4.15 -2.43 -21.57
C VAL A 124 -3.98 -3.91 -21.24
N GLY A 125 -4.14 -4.76 -22.23
CA GLY A 125 -3.98 -6.20 -22.14
C GLY A 125 -4.97 -6.87 -21.16
N ASP A 126 -4.59 -8.06 -20.69
CA ASP A 126 -5.42 -8.89 -19.80
C ASP A 126 -5.14 -8.64 -18.31
N ARG A 127 -4.50 -7.55 -17.97
CA ARG A 127 -4.22 -7.18 -16.59
C ARG A 127 -5.51 -7.00 -15.79
N VAL A 128 -5.44 -7.37 -14.52
CA VAL A 128 -6.58 -7.28 -13.58
C VAL A 128 -6.46 -6.08 -12.65
N LEU A 129 -5.23 -5.63 -12.36
CA LEU A 129 -4.96 -4.59 -11.38
C LEU A 129 -3.79 -3.70 -11.84
N ASP A 130 -3.92 -2.39 -11.64
CA ASP A 130 -2.79 -1.46 -11.72
C ASP A 130 -2.57 -0.84 -10.33
N CYS A 131 -1.45 -1.18 -9.70
CA CYS A 131 -1.09 -0.70 -8.38
C CYS A 131 -0.46 0.70 -8.43
N SER A 132 -0.53 1.44 -7.33
CA SER A 132 0.39 2.55 -7.10
C SER A 132 1.84 2.04 -7.02
N LYS A 133 2.81 2.91 -7.29
CA LYS A 133 4.24 2.60 -7.14
C LYS A 133 4.58 2.14 -5.71
N GLY A 134 4.02 2.83 -4.68
CA GLY A 134 4.20 2.44 -3.29
C GLY A 134 3.66 1.04 -2.97
N ALA A 135 2.52 0.66 -3.57
CA ALA A 135 1.98 -0.68 -3.45
C ALA A 135 2.88 -1.73 -4.14
N ALA A 136 3.37 -1.43 -5.37
CA ALA A 136 4.27 -2.33 -6.10
C ALA A 136 5.60 -2.57 -5.37
N ILE A 137 6.17 -1.54 -4.72
CA ILE A 137 7.36 -1.66 -3.87
C ILE A 137 7.09 -2.64 -2.71
N LYS A 138 5.97 -2.46 -1.99
CA LYS A 138 5.61 -3.31 -0.85
C LYS A 138 5.33 -4.75 -1.28
N LEU A 139 4.69 -4.96 -2.43
CA LEU A 139 4.46 -6.27 -3.04
C LEU A 139 5.71 -6.89 -3.66
N GLY A 140 6.80 -6.12 -3.82
CA GLY A 140 8.09 -6.60 -4.30
C GLY A 140 8.18 -6.86 -5.80
N PHE A 141 7.38 -6.16 -6.62
CA PHE A 141 7.44 -6.32 -8.08
C PHE A 141 7.69 -5.01 -8.85
N LYS A 142 7.97 -3.90 -8.15
CA LYS A 142 8.19 -2.59 -8.78
C LYS A 142 9.25 -2.64 -9.89
N ASP A 143 10.37 -3.33 -9.66
CA ASP A 143 11.49 -3.41 -10.61
C ASP A 143 11.24 -4.44 -11.73
N LEU A 144 10.40 -5.43 -11.47
CA LEU A 144 9.93 -6.41 -12.47
C LEU A 144 8.85 -5.83 -13.39
N GLY A 145 8.17 -4.76 -12.97
CA GLY A 145 7.10 -4.10 -13.72
C GLY A 145 5.74 -4.78 -13.60
N THR A 146 5.68 -6.11 -13.49
CA THR A 146 4.45 -6.90 -13.37
C THR A 146 4.62 -8.05 -12.38
N ALA A 147 3.48 -8.58 -11.89
CA ALA A 147 3.42 -9.79 -11.05
C ALA A 147 2.09 -10.51 -11.24
N ASN A 148 2.06 -11.81 -10.98
CA ASN A 148 0.82 -12.55 -10.83
C ASN A 148 0.24 -12.28 -9.44
N VAL A 149 -1.02 -11.85 -9.39
CA VAL A 149 -1.67 -11.47 -8.14
C VAL A 149 -3.00 -12.17 -7.96
N LYS A 150 -3.36 -12.39 -6.69
CA LYS A 150 -4.70 -12.74 -6.25
C LYS A 150 -5.26 -11.62 -5.39
N ILE A 151 -6.54 -11.31 -5.59
CA ILE A 151 -7.27 -10.25 -4.90
C ILE A 151 -8.32 -10.89 -4.00
N GLU A 152 -8.30 -10.56 -2.72
CA GLU A 152 -9.30 -10.95 -1.73
C GLU A 152 -10.04 -9.70 -1.25
N ILE A 153 -11.37 -9.68 -1.40
CA ILE A 153 -12.18 -8.54 -1.00
C ILE A 153 -12.39 -8.59 0.50
N LEU A 154 -11.99 -7.53 1.21
CA LEU A 154 -12.17 -7.40 2.65
C LEU A 154 -13.42 -6.58 2.99
N GLU A 155 -13.65 -5.50 2.24
CA GLU A 155 -14.79 -4.61 2.44
C GLU A 155 -15.21 -4.03 1.08
N TRP A 156 -16.50 -4.06 0.80
CA TRP A 156 -17.04 -3.47 -0.42
C TRP A 156 -17.11 -1.94 -0.31
N GLY A 157 -16.67 -1.26 -1.35
CA GLY A 157 -16.87 0.17 -1.50
C GLY A 157 -18.33 0.50 -1.85
N ASP A 158 -18.71 1.73 -1.62
CA ASP A 158 -20.03 2.27 -1.99
C ASP A 158 -20.12 2.67 -3.46
N GLY A 159 -19.01 2.67 -4.19
CA GLY A 159 -18.92 3.09 -5.58
C GLY A 159 -19.03 4.61 -5.78
N VAL A 160 -19.08 5.37 -4.71
CA VAL A 160 -19.31 6.81 -4.77
C VAL A 160 -18.04 7.53 -5.22
N TYR A 161 -18.20 8.45 -6.17
CA TYR A 161 -17.19 9.41 -6.55
C TYR A 161 -17.13 10.54 -5.53
N MET A 162 -15.94 10.97 -5.15
CA MET A 162 -15.80 12.17 -4.32
C MET A 162 -16.22 13.38 -5.15
N HIS A 163 -17.44 13.86 -4.92
CA HIS A 163 -17.85 15.13 -5.49
C HIS A 163 -16.98 16.23 -4.89
N ARG A 164 -16.21 16.93 -5.73
CA ARG A 164 -15.61 18.19 -5.34
C ARG A 164 -16.75 19.06 -4.80
N LYS A 165 -16.72 19.41 -3.52
CA LYS A 165 -17.55 20.50 -3.01
C LYS A 165 -17.13 21.74 -3.80
N THR A 166 -17.87 22.06 -4.84
CA THR A 166 -17.78 23.36 -5.49
C THR A 166 -18.23 24.37 -4.45
N ASN A 167 -17.29 25.08 -3.83
CA ASN A 167 -17.62 26.29 -3.08
C ASN A 167 -18.15 27.29 -4.10
N VAL A 168 -19.46 27.22 -4.37
CA VAL A 168 -20.16 28.29 -5.04
C VAL A 168 -20.18 29.45 -4.04
N LYS A 169 -19.41 30.50 -4.33
CA LYS A 169 -19.50 31.81 -3.66
C LYS A 169 -20.73 32.54 -4.17
#